data_168c1f08720db89cc00ce7e29bbafcd2
#
_entry.id   168c1f08720db89cc00ce7e29bbafcd2
#
_cell.length_a   1.000
_cell.length_b   1.000
_cell.length_c   1.000
_cell.angle_alpha   90.00
_cell.angle_beta   90.00
_cell.angle_gamma   90.00
#
_symmetry.space_group_name_H-M   'P 1'
#
loop_
_entity.id
_entity.type
_entity.pdbx_description
1 polymer ?
#
loop_
_entity_poly.entity_id
_entity_poly.type
_entity_poly.pdbx_seq_one_letter_code
_entity_poly.pdbx_strand_id
1 'polypeptide(L)'
;SRNYLLTIDKVSTWNQGVIAYSFGTDTIIAYHDFELTEAFGTHKRTGDGSFLAQCRQKIEKGEIWKKGENVYMQLVTYSGHAPFKLPEELKEIHFSPAIPQKMNDYMTTARYTDKAIGKFVEYLKTLPQYDETLIVITGDHEGLATYREELCNAPGGKGIVSDKTFTPFIIVNSPVGMRYDKVMGQIDMYPTLLNLLQLDDYYWSGLGQSILDPCKKGFAISPQMEVV
;
A
#
# COMPACT_ATOMS: atom_id res chain seq x y z
N SER A 1 11.19 -10.93 16.70
CA SER A 1 10.58 -10.64 15.38
C SER A 1 11.65 -10.39 14.34
N ARG A 2 11.34 -10.68 13.09
CA ARG A 2 12.14 -10.29 11.94
C ARG A 2 11.41 -9.28 11.09
N ASN A 3 12.14 -8.30 10.59
CA ASN A 3 11.61 -7.19 9.83
C ASN A 3 12.10 -7.27 8.38
N TYR A 4 11.17 -7.38 7.44
CA TYR A 4 11.45 -7.51 6.02
C TYR A 4 10.93 -6.29 5.25
N LEU A 5 11.72 -5.79 4.32
CA LEU A 5 11.27 -4.93 3.23
C LEU A 5 11.35 -5.73 1.92
N LEU A 6 10.23 -5.86 1.22
CA LEU A 6 10.16 -6.43 -0.12
C LEU A 6 9.78 -5.35 -1.12
N THR A 7 10.60 -5.12 -2.12
CA THR A 7 10.38 -4.09 -3.14
C THR A 7 10.88 -4.54 -4.51
N ILE A 8 10.15 -4.21 -5.55
CA ILE A 8 10.59 -4.46 -6.93
C ILE A 8 11.53 -3.38 -7.47
N ASP A 9 11.89 -2.43 -6.64
CA ASP A 9 12.82 -1.39 -7.01
C ASP A 9 14.24 -1.65 -6.46
N LYS A 10 15.21 -0.87 -6.92
CA LYS A 10 16.58 -0.96 -6.39
C LYS A 10 16.62 -0.37 -4.99
N VAL A 11 17.41 -0.96 -4.13
CA VAL A 11 17.64 -0.50 -2.74
C VAL A 11 18.08 0.97 -2.68
N SER A 12 18.79 1.44 -3.71
CA SER A 12 19.23 2.84 -3.82
C SER A 12 18.15 3.83 -4.25
N THR A 13 17.04 3.35 -4.84
CA THR A 13 15.94 4.23 -5.26
C THR A 13 15.33 4.89 -4.04
N TRP A 14 15.21 6.21 -4.07
CA TRP A 14 14.70 7.06 -2.95
C TRP A 14 15.36 6.77 -1.59
N ASN A 15 16.60 6.27 -1.57
CA ASN A 15 17.30 5.88 -0.35
C ASN A 15 16.57 4.79 0.48
N GLN A 16 15.71 3.99 -0.14
CA GLN A 16 14.89 2.97 0.55
C GLN A 16 15.71 2.10 1.50
N GLY A 17 16.91 1.66 1.08
CA GLY A 17 17.75 0.80 1.91
C GLY A 17 18.25 1.50 3.17
N VAL A 18 18.72 2.74 3.05
CA VAL A 18 19.19 3.52 4.21
C VAL A 18 18.04 3.76 5.18
N ILE A 19 16.88 4.17 4.66
CA ILE A 19 15.68 4.41 5.47
C ILE A 19 15.23 3.13 6.17
N ALA A 20 15.10 2.04 5.43
CA ALA A 20 14.66 0.76 5.99
C ALA A 20 15.56 0.27 7.12
N TYR A 21 16.89 0.26 6.92
CA TYR A 21 17.82 -0.13 7.97
C TYR A 21 17.79 0.81 9.17
N SER A 22 17.61 2.13 8.95
CA SER A 22 17.48 3.10 10.03
C SER A 22 16.23 2.86 10.90
N PHE A 23 15.19 2.27 10.33
CA PHE A 23 13.96 1.88 11.04
C PHE A 23 13.92 0.41 11.47
N GLY A 24 15.07 -0.28 11.45
CA GLY A 24 15.19 -1.63 12.02
C GLY A 24 14.79 -2.76 11.08
N THR A 25 14.82 -2.56 9.75
CA THR A 25 14.66 -3.66 8.80
C THR A 25 15.88 -4.58 8.88
N ASP A 26 15.64 -5.88 9.09
CA ASP A 26 16.71 -6.89 9.15
C ASP A 26 17.12 -7.36 7.76
N THR A 27 16.16 -7.45 6.84
CA THR A 27 16.39 -8.03 5.51
C THR A 27 15.63 -7.26 4.45
N ILE A 28 16.32 -6.86 3.40
CA ILE A 28 15.72 -6.25 2.22
C ILE A 28 15.81 -7.24 1.06
N ILE A 29 14.67 -7.54 0.45
CA ILE A 29 14.52 -8.34 -0.77
C ILE A 29 14.09 -7.37 -1.86
N ALA A 30 14.95 -7.14 -2.85
CA ALA A 30 14.79 -6.04 -3.79
C ALA A 30 14.89 -6.52 -5.25
N TYR A 31 14.95 -5.60 -6.18
CA TYR A 31 14.92 -5.78 -7.63
C TYR A 31 15.61 -7.06 -8.17
N HIS A 32 16.80 -7.37 -7.68
CA HIS A 32 17.57 -8.53 -8.16
C HIS A 32 17.12 -9.88 -7.58
N ASP A 33 16.27 -9.85 -6.58
CA ASP A 33 15.75 -11.03 -5.90
C ASP A 33 14.40 -11.48 -6.46
N PHE A 34 13.90 -10.78 -7.47
CA PHE A 34 12.65 -11.07 -8.17
C PHE A 34 12.90 -11.31 -9.65
N GLU A 35 12.18 -12.28 -10.21
CA GLU A 35 12.15 -12.50 -11.65
C GLU A 35 11.39 -11.36 -12.33
N LEU A 36 11.93 -10.84 -13.41
CA LEU A 36 11.32 -9.79 -14.21
C LEU A 36 10.22 -10.38 -15.11
N THR A 37 9.03 -10.51 -14.57
CA THR A 37 7.84 -11.00 -15.27
C THR A 37 6.71 -9.97 -15.20
N GLU A 38 5.78 -10.02 -16.17
CA GLU A 38 4.75 -8.99 -16.33
C GLU A 38 5.34 -7.55 -16.32
N ALA A 39 6.51 -7.41 -16.97
CA ALA A 39 7.30 -6.19 -16.88
C ALA A 39 6.70 -5.06 -17.71
N PHE A 40 6.38 -3.95 -17.08
CA PHE A 40 5.86 -2.76 -17.75
C PHE A 40 6.33 -1.46 -17.10
N GLY A 41 5.85 -0.35 -17.64
CA GLY A 41 6.26 0.99 -17.20
C GLY A 41 7.60 1.43 -17.79
N THR A 42 7.99 2.66 -17.49
CA THR A 42 9.19 3.31 -18.06
C THR A 42 10.48 2.56 -17.70
N HIS A 43 10.54 2.00 -16.51
CA HIS A 43 11.72 1.32 -16.00
C HIS A 43 11.63 -0.22 -16.05
N LYS A 44 10.60 -0.76 -16.71
CA LYS A 44 10.36 -2.20 -16.80
C LYS A 44 10.49 -2.89 -15.46
N ARG A 45 9.63 -2.55 -14.52
CA ARG A 45 9.52 -3.22 -13.24
C ARG A 45 8.56 -4.41 -13.35
N THR A 46 8.79 -5.42 -12.54
CA THR A 46 7.85 -6.52 -12.35
C THR A 46 6.49 -5.98 -11.92
N GLY A 47 5.43 -6.40 -12.57
CA GLY A 47 4.07 -5.99 -12.21
C GLY A 47 3.66 -6.51 -10.83
N ASP A 48 2.74 -5.79 -10.16
CA ASP A 48 2.30 -6.12 -8.80
C ASP A 48 1.72 -7.53 -8.70
N GLY A 49 1.05 -8.03 -9.75
CA GLY A 49 0.53 -9.39 -9.80
C GLY A 49 1.64 -10.44 -9.66
N SER A 50 2.69 -10.30 -10.47
CA SER A 50 3.85 -11.17 -10.41
C SER A 50 4.66 -10.97 -9.12
N PHE A 51 4.83 -9.72 -8.66
CA PHE A 51 5.53 -9.42 -7.41
C PHE A 51 4.90 -10.13 -6.22
N LEU A 52 3.59 -9.97 -6.02
CA LEU A 52 2.90 -10.60 -4.90
C LEU A 52 2.84 -12.13 -5.02
N ALA A 53 2.77 -12.67 -6.26
CA ALA A 53 2.89 -14.11 -6.49
C ALA A 53 4.28 -14.65 -6.09
N GLN A 54 5.35 -13.91 -6.39
CA GLN A 54 6.71 -14.29 -5.98
C GLN A 54 6.91 -14.12 -4.45
N CYS A 55 6.32 -13.09 -3.83
CA CYS A 55 6.29 -12.98 -2.36
C CYS A 55 5.62 -14.20 -1.72
N ARG A 56 4.47 -14.63 -2.25
CA ARG A 56 3.80 -15.86 -1.84
C ARG A 56 4.74 -17.07 -1.94
N GLN A 57 5.40 -17.27 -3.08
CA GLN A 57 6.33 -18.40 -3.26
C GLN A 57 7.48 -18.39 -2.24
N LYS A 58 7.99 -17.21 -1.89
CA LYS A 58 9.04 -17.07 -0.85
C LYS A 58 8.54 -17.47 0.53
N ILE A 59 7.28 -17.17 0.85
CA ILE A 59 6.62 -17.63 2.09
C ILE A 59 6.45 -19.16 2.06
N GLU A 60 5.93 -19.71 0.97
CA GLU A 60 5.70 -21.15 0.80
C GLU A 60 7.00 -21.97 0.91
N LYS A 61 8.10 -21.44 0.40
CA LYS A 61 9.44 -22.06 0.50
C LYS A 61 10.09 -21.87 1.87
N GLY A 62 9.52 -21.08 2.78
CA GLY A 62 10.10 -20.75 4.07
C GLY A 62 11.34 -19.87 3.98
N GLU A 63 11.53 -19.13 2.87
CA GLU A 63 12.58 -18.14 2.70
C GLU A 63 12.34 -16.92 3.59
N ILE A 64 11.08 -16.54 3.72
CA ILE A 64 10.57 -15.48 4.60
C ILE A 64 9.40 -16.05 5.42
N TRP A 65 9.18 -15.50 6.62
CA TRP A 65 8.09 -15.86 7.52
C TRP A 65 7.99 -17.37 7.81
N LYS A 66 8.93 -17.88 8.58
CA LYS A 66 8.93 -19.28 9.02
C LYS A 66 7.85 -19.51 10.08
N LYS A 67 7.36 -20.75 10.15
CA LYS A 67 6.38 -21.14 11.17
C LYS A 67 6.89 -20.82 12.59
N GLY A 68 6.05 -20.14 13.38
CA GLY A 68 6.36 -19.70 14.73
C GLY A 68 7.29 -18.47 14.81
N GLU A 69 7.53 -17.79 13.69
CA GLU A 69 8.30 -16.56 13.64
C GLU A 69 7.35 -15.36 13.63
N ASN A 70 7.52 -14.43 14.55
CA ASN A 70 6.87 -13.13 14.49
C ASN A 70 7.60 -12.26 13.46
N VAL A 71 6.87 -11.75 12.48
CA VAL A 71 7.44 -10.93 11.41
C VAL A 71 6.71 -9.60 11.28
N TYR A 72 7.45 -8.57 10.93
CA TYR A 72 6.93 -7.39 10.27
C TYR A 72 7.37 -7.44 8.81
N MET A 73 6.44 -7.26 7.89
CA MET A 73 6.72 -7.36 6.46
C MET A 73 6.11 -6.18 5.73
N GLN A 74 6.95 -5.35 5.13
CA GLN A 74 6.53 -4.27 4.26
C GLN A 74 6.70 -4.67 2.80
N LEU A 75 5.60 -4.70 2.04
CA LEU A 75 5.59 -4.97 0.61
C LEU A 75 5.28 -3.68 -0.14
N VAL A 76 6.23 -3.24 -0.97
CA VAL A 76 6.09 -2.00 -1.74
C VAL A 76 5.78 -2.34 -3.19
N THR A 77 4.53 -2.07 -3.60
CA THR A 77 4.05 -2.23 -4.97
C THR A 77 4.48 -1.05 -5.85
N TYR A 78 4.43 -1.20 -7.16
CA TYR A 78 4.92 -0.17 -8.08
C TYR A 78 3.98 0.11 -9.27
N SER A 79 3.07 -0.78 -9.60
CA SER A 79 2.21 -0.65 -10.79
C SER A 79 1.35 0.59 -10.77
N GLY A 80 1.00 1.10 -9.59
CA GLY A 80 0.27 2.35 -9.39
C GLY A 80 1.07 3.63 -9.69
N HIS A 81 2.36 3.53 -10.06
CA HIS A 81 3.19 4.68 -10.42
C HIS A 81 2.95 5.13 -11.87
N ALA A 82 2.94 6.44 -12.12
CA ALA A 82 2.86 6.98 -13.50
C ALA A 82 3.94 6.37 -14.41
N PRO A 83 3.66 6.13 -15.70
CA PRO A 83 2.55 6.63 -16.52
C PRO A 83 1.29 5.75 -16.55
N PHE A 84 1.08 4.80 -15.66
CA PHE A 84 -0.09 3.92 -15.52
C PHE A 84 -0.37 3.03 -16.74
N LYS A 85 0.64 2.71 -17.53
CA LYS A 85 0.50 1.93 -18.78
C LYS A 85 0.61 0.45 -18.49
N LEU A 86 -0.54 -0.19 -18.27
CA LEU A 86 -0.63 -1.63 -18.14
C LEU A 86 -0.63 -2.27 -19.57
N PRO A 87 0.14 -3.36 -19.80
CA PRO A 87 0.02 -4.17 -21.03
C PRO A 87 -1.41 -4.64 -21.27
N GLU A 88 -1.81 -4.74 -22.54
CA GLU A 88 -3.19 -5.05 -22.90
C GLU A 88 -3.66 -6.41 -22.36
N GLU A 89 -2.77 -7.39 -22.37
CA GLU A 89 -3.01 -8.74 -21.85
C GLU A 89 -3.26 -8.81 -20.33
N LEU A 90 -2.88 -7.77 -19.59
CA LEU A 90 -3.11 -7.67 -18.15
C LEU A 90 -4.34 -6.84 -17.79
N LYS A 91 -4.95 -6.18 -18.77
CA LYS A 91 -6.16 -5.39 -18.55
C LYS A 91 -7.39 -6.29 -18.45
N GLU A 92 -8.12 -6.16 -17.36
CA GLU A 92 -9.36 -6.90 -17.15
C GLU A 92 -10.60 -6.07 -17.45
N ILE A 93 -10.46 -4.77 -17.43
CA ILE A 93 -11.56 -3.82 -17.61
C ILE A 93 -11.12 -2.75 -18.60
N HIS A 94 -12.02 -2.46 -19.54
CA HIS A 94 -11.91 -1.31 -20.43
C HIS A 94 -13.00 -0.31 -20.05
N PHE A 95 -12.59 0.88 -19.68
CA PHE A 95 -13.52 1.95 -19.38
C PHE A 95 -13.95 2.67 -20.68
N SER A 96 -15.04 3.44 -20.59
CA SER A 96 -15.55 4.18 -21.72
C SER A 96 -14.48 5.08 -22.36
N PRO A 97 -14.38 5.13 -23.69
CA PRO A 97 -13.47 6.05 -24.38
C PRO A 97 -13.83 7.54 -24.16
N ALA A 98 -14.99 7.84 -23.58
CA ALA A 98 -15.36 9.18 -23.16
C ALA A 98 -14.57 9.66 -21.92
N ILE A 99 -13.96 8.73 -21.17
CA ILE A 99 -13.11 9.06 -20.03
C ILE A 99 -11.70 9.38 -20.55
N PRO A 100 -11.03 10.44 -20.04
CA PRO A 100 -9.66 10.76 -20.42
C PRO A 100 -8.72 9.56 -20.32
N GLN A 101 -7.87 9.36 -21.32
CA GLN A 101 -6.99 8.17 -21.41
C GLN A 101 -6.17 7.96 -20.13
N LYS A 102 -5.62 9.02 -19.56
CA LYS A 102 -4.82 8.93 -18.33
C LYS A 102 -5.62 8.41 -17.13
N MET A 103 -6.87 8.83 -17.00
CA MET A 103 -7.76 8.34 -15.96
C MET A 103 -8.16 6.88 -16.20
N ASN A 104 -8.40 6.52 -17.47
CA ASN A 104 -8.66 5.16 -17.88
C ASN A 104 -7.46 4.25 -17.52
N ASP A 105 -6.24 4.68 -17.87
CA ASP A 105 -5.00 3.95 -17.57
C ASP A 105 -4.81 3.79 -16.05
N TYR A 106 -5.03 4.86 -15.26
CA TYR A 106 -4.94 4.82 -13.80
C TYR A 106 -5.94 3.84 -13.19
N MET A 107 -7.21 3.92 -13.55
CA MET A 107 -8.26 3.05 -13.02
C MET A 107 -8.03 1.59 -13.40
N THR A 108 -7.58 1.33 -14.62
CA THR A 108 -7.25 -0.01 -15.11
C THR A 108 -6.07 -0.61 -14.33
N THR A 109 -5.04 0.19 -14.09
CA THR A 109 -3.87 -0.22 -13.28
C THR A 109 -4.26 -0.43 -11.81
N ALA A 110 -5.08 0.45 -11.24
CA ALA A 110 -5.59 0.30 -9.88
C ALA A 110 -6.39 -1.01 -9.72
N ARG A 111 -7.21 -1.36 -10.72
CA ARG A 111 -7.95 -2.63 -10.74
C ARG A 111 -7.02 -3.85 -10.78
N TYR A 112 -5.94 -3.78 -11.56
CA TYR A 112 -4.93 -4.84 -11.62
C TYR A 112 -4.26 -5.05 -10.26
N THR A 113 -3.81 -3.96 -9.62
CA THR A 113 -3.19 -4.00 -8.28
C THR A 113 -4.15 -4.50 -7.22
N ASP A 114 -5.40 -4.01 -7.19
CA ASP A 114 -6.46 -4.45 -6.27
C ASP A 114 -6.67 -5.96 -6.35
N LYS A 115 -6.78 -6.50 -7.56
CA LYS A 115 -6.92 -7.95 -7.75
C LYS A 115 -5.70 -8.72 -7.26
N ALA A 116 -4.50 -8.21 -7.50
CA ALA A 116 -3.27 -8.85 -7.04
C ALA A 116 -3.21 -8.89 -5.51
N ILE A 117 -3.54 -7.77 -4.85
CA ILE A 117 -3.65 -7.68 -3.38
C ILE A 117 -4.72 -8.66 -2.88
N GLY A 118 -5.91 -8.69 -3.49
CA GLY A 118 -6.98 -9.61 -3.11
C GLY A 118 -6.53 -11.07 -3.15
N LYS A 119 -5.87 -11.51 -4.23
CA LYS A 119 -5.32 -12.87 -4.33
C LYS A 119 -4.28 -13.16 -3.26
N PHE A 120 -3.44 -12.20 -2.93
CA PHE A 120 -2.42 -12.37 -1.90
C PHE A 120 -3.06 -12.48 -0.50
N VAL A 121 -4.05 -11.64 -0.20
CA VAL A 121 -4.82 -11.73 1.06
C VAL A 121 -5.54 -13.07 1.18
N GLU A 122 -6.19 -13.55 0.12
CA GLU A 122 -6.83 -14.87 0.13
C GLU A 122 -5.82 -16.00 0.39
N TYR A 123 -4.62 -15.90 -0.14
CA TYR A 123 -3.55 -16.83 0.19
C TYR A 123 -3.16 -16.73 1.69
N LEU A 124 -2.95 -15.53 2.22
CA LEU A 124 -2.60 -15.34 3.63
C LEU A 124 -3.63 -15.95 4.57
N LYS A 125 -4.93 -15.90 4.21
CA LYS A 125 -6.02 -16.55 4.96
C LYS A 125 -5.88 -18.09 5.08
N THR A 126 -5.09 -18.70 4.21
CA THR A 126 -4.85 -20.16 4.27
C THR A 126 -3.72 -20.54 5.23
N LEU A 127 -2.97 -19.57 5.73
CA LEU A 127 -1.83 -19.80 6.59
C LEU A 127 -2.26 -20.03 8.05
N PRO A 128 -1.62 -20.97 8.77
CA PRO A 128 -1.95 -21.24 10.18
C PRO A 128 -1.82 -20.03 11.11
N GLN A 129 -0.94 -19.08 10.77
CA GLN A 129 -0.69 -17.87 11.54
C GLN A 129 -1.60 -16.70 11.15
N TYR A 130 -2.57 -16.89 10.27
CA TYR A 130 -3.47 -15.82 9.81
C TYR A 130 -4.22 -15.14 10.96
N ASP A 131 -4.74 -15.92 11.90
CA ASP A 131 -5.54 -15.39 13.02
C ASP A 131 -4.74 -14.43 13.94
N GLU A 132 -3.40 -14.54 13.89
CA GLU A 132 -2.47 -13.67 14.63
C GLU A 132 -1.82 -12.61 13.72
N THR A 133 -2.32 -12.42 12.50
CA THR A 133 -1.74 -11.53 11.50
C THR A 133 -2.63 -10.33 11.26
N LEU A 134 -2.09 -9.12 11.44
CA LEU A 134 -2.72 -7.87 11.04
C LEU A 134 -2.20 -7.47 9.65
N ILE A 135 -3.11 -7.28 8.69
CA ILE A 135 -2.75 -6.86 7.33
C ILE A 135 -3.17 -5.41 7.14
N VAL A 136 -2.23 -4.55 6.79
CA VAL A 136 -2.45 -3.12 6.55
C VAL A 136 -2.24 -2.83 5.07
N ILE A 137 -3.23 -2.21 4.43
CA ILE A 137 -3.17 -1.77 3.04
C ILE A 137 -3.30 -0.25 3.04
N THR A 138 -2.27 0.42 2.54
CA THR A 138 -2.23 1.88 2.47
C THR A 138 -1.47 2.36 1.24
N GLY A 139 -1.66 3.63 0.86
CA GLY A 139 -0.81 4.32 -0.11
C GLY A 139 0.22 5.19 0.62
N ASP A 140 1.37 5.40 0.02
CA ASP A 140 2.39 6.33 0.48
C ASP A 140 1.98 7.80 0.24
N HIS A 141 1.33 8.06 -0.90
CA HIS A 141 0.75 9.33 -1.31
C HIS A 141 -0.35 9.12 -2.36
N GLU A 142 -0.98 10.19 -2.80
CA GLU A 142 -1.97 10.13 -3.88
C GLU A 142 -1.33 9.89 -5.26
N GLY A 143 -2.02 9.13 -6.14
CA GLY A 143 -1.52 8.80 -7.47
C GLY A 143 -1.76 9.86 -8.55
N LEU A 144 -2.68 10.80 -8.36
CA LEU A 144 -3.18 11.72 -9.39
C LEU A 144 -2.89 13.20 -9.11
N ALA A 145 -2.00 13.53 -8.16
CA ALA A 145 -1.75 14.89 -7.66
C ALA A 145 -1.66 15.95 -8.77
N THR A 146 -0.79 15.70 -9.77
CA THR A 146 -0.54 16.65 -10.87
C THR A 146 -1.65 16.74 -11.92
N TYR A 147 -2.61 15.82 -11.87
CA TYR A 147 -3.69 15.69 -12.87
C TYR A 147 -5.08 15.87 -12.27
N ARG A 148 -5.17 16.07 -10.97
CA ARG A 148 -6.46 16.08 -10.26
C ARG A 148 -7.42 17.10 -10.82
N GLU A 149 -7.00 18.34 -10.97
CA GLU A 149 -7.84 19.41 -11.47
C GLU A 149 -8.37 19.11 -12.89
N GLU A 150 -7.47 18.68 -13.78
CA GLU A 150 -7.83 18.27 -15.15
C GLU A 150 -8.86 17.13 -15.12
N LEU A 151 -8.63 16.11 -14.30
CA LEU A 151 -9.48 14.91 -14.27
C LEU A 151 -10.81 15.14 -13.55
N CYS A 152 -10.86 15.97 -12.50
CA CYS A 152 -12.11 16.35 -11.84
C CYS A 152 -13.05 17.10 -12.81
N ASN A 153 -12.48 17.91 -13.70
CA ASN A 153 -13.23 18.72 -14.67
C ASN A 153 -13.52 17.96 -15.98
N ALA A 154 -12.91 16.79 -16.18
CA ALA A 154 -13.11 16.00 -17.40
C ALA A 154 -14.48 15.32 -17.42
N PRO A 155 -15.04 15.04 -18.61
CA PRO A 155 -16.24 14.22 -18.75
C PRO A 155 -16.06 12.86 -18.02
N GLY A 156 -17.00 12.52 -17.13
CA GLY A 156 -16.93 11.30 -16.31
C GLY A 156 -16.02 11.39 -15.10
N GLY A 157 -15.24 12.46 -14.89
CA GLY A 157 -14.37 12.63 -13.74
C GLY A 157 -15.11 13.01 -12.47
N LYS A 158 -16.18 13.78 -12.60
CA LYS A 158 -16.99 14.23 -11.47
C LYS A 158 -17.60 13.05 -10.71
N GLY A 159 -17.30 12.96 -9.42
CA GLY A 159 -17.77 11.88 -8.55
C GLY A 159 -16.89 10.62 -8.56
N ILE A 160 -15.89 10.54 -9.44
CA ILE A 160 -14.89 9.47 -9.45
C ILE A 160 -13.55 9.96 -8.89
N VAL A 161 -13.12 11.14 -9.30
CA VAL A 161 -11.90 11.78 -8.81
C VAL A 161 -12.28 12.75 -7.69
N SER A 162 -11.67 12.60 -6.53
CA SER A 162 -11.87 13.52 -5.40
C SER A 162 -11.12 14.83 -5.64
N ASP A 163 -11.72 15.93 -5.21
CA ASP A 163 -11.08 17.24 -5.11
C ASP A 163 -10.08 17.33 -3.94
N LYS A 164 -10.06 16.30 -3.08
CA LYS A 164 -9.18 16.20 -1.92
C LYS A 164 -8.19 15.04 -2.06
N THR A 165 -7.05 15.20 -1.39
CA THR A 165 -6.03 14.15 -1.29
C THR A 165 -6.48 13.07 -0.32
N PHE A 166 -6.61 11.83 -0.81
CA PHE A 166 -6.86 10.68 0.02
C PHE A 166 -5.90 9.54 -0.31
N THR A 167 -5.46 8.85 0.72
CA THR A 167 -4.83 7.53 0.61
C THR A 167 -5.68 6.52 1.38
N PRO A 168 -5.80 5.26 0.92
CA PRO A 168 -6.52 4.25 1.66
C PRO A 168 -5.79 3.94 2.98
N PHE A 169 -6.54 3.60 4.02
CA PHE A 169 -6.05 2.95 5.22
C PHE A 169 -7.02 1.84 5.57
N ILE A 170 -6.70 0.64 5.14
CA ILE A 170 -7.54 -0.54 5.28
C ILE A 170 -6.79 -1.54 6.15
N ILE A 171 -7.46 -2.06 7.17
CA ILE A 171 -6.90 -3.07 8.06
C ILE A 171 -7.76 -4.33 7.94
N VAL A 172 -7.13 -5.39 7.42
CA VAL A 172 -7.75 -6.71 7.32
C VAL A 172 -7.35 -7.53 8.53
N ASN A 173 -8.28 -8.32 9.04
CA ASN A 173 -8.14 -9.12 10.25
C ASN A 173 -7.91 -8.26 11.51
N SER A 174 -8.54 -7.09 11.55
CA SER A 174 -8.52 -6.22 12.72
C SER A 174 -9.33 -6.83 13.87
N PRO A 175 -8.84 -6.77 15.13
CA PRO A 175 -9.64 -7.17 16.29
C PRO A 175 -10.82 -6.21 16.54
N VAL A 176 -10.81 -5.03 15.92
CA VAL A 176 -11.88 -4.05 15.98
C VAL A 176 -12.45 -3.85 14.59
N GLY A 177 -13.70 -4.27 14.38
CA GLY A 177 -14.43 -4.01 13.15
C GLY A 177 -15.08 -2.62 13.21
N MET A 178 -14.52 -1.65 12.48
CA MET A 178 -15.06 -0.29 12.41
C MET A 178 -14.81 0.36 11.07
N ARG A 179 -15.63 1.34 10.76
CA ARG A 179 -15.36 2.35 9.75
C ARG A 179 -15.13 3.68 10.45
N TYR A 180 -14.02 4.33 10.17
CA TYR A 180 -13.70 5.65 10.71
C TYR A 180 -14.05 6.72 9.67
N ASP A 181 -15.09 7.50 9.94
CA ASP A 181 -15.63 8.50 9.00
C ASP A 181 -15.12 9.93 9.25
N LYS A 182 -14.23 10.10 10.24
CA LYS A 182 -13.61 11.41 10.51
C LYS A 182 -12.28 11.52 9.76
N VAL A 183 -11.78 12.74 9.62
CA VAL A 183 -10.46 12.98 9.03
C VAL A 183 -9.36 12.42 9.92
N MET A 184 -8.38 11.74 9.32
CA MET A 184 -7.13 11.31 9.94
C MET A 184 -5.94 11.57 9.00
N GLY A 185 -4.77 11.81 9.55
CA GLY A 185 -3.52 11.88 8.81
C GLY A 185 -2.78 10.55 8.78
N GLN A 186 -1.83 10.39 7.86
CA GLN A 186 -0.95 9.20 7.85
C GLN A 186 -0.15 9.06 9.14
N ILE A 187 0.14 10.16 9.83
CA ILE A 187 0.81 10.15 11.15
C ILE A 187 0.00 9.43 12.23
N ASP A 188 -1.31 9.31 12.06
CA ASP A 188 -2.22 8.63 13.00
C ASP A 188 -2.20 7.10 12.83
N MET A 189 -1.66 6.60 11.72
CA MET A 189 -1.62 5.16 11.44
C MET A 189 -0.79 4.40 12.49
N TYR A 190 0.41 4.89 12.77
CA TYR A 190 1.33 4.23 13.69
C TYR A 190 0.75 4.05 15.10
N PRO A 191 0.28 5.10 15.81
CA PRO A 191 -0.33 4.92 17.12
C PRO A 191 -1.62 4.07 17.08
N THR A 192 -2.35 4.09 15.98
CA THR A 192 -3.50 3.21 15.79
C THR A 192 -3.08 1.74 15.73
N LEU A 193 -2.01 1.43 15.02
CA LEU A 193 -1.49 0.07 14.94
C LEU A 193 -0.94 -0.41 16.29
N LEU A 194 -0.28 0.46 17.06
CA LEU A 194 0.17 0.11 18.41
C LEU A 194 -1.01 -0.30 19.31
N ASN A 195 -2.10 0.46 19.31
CA ASN A 195 -3.29 0.08 20.08
C ASN A 195 -3.92 -1.23 19.59
N LEU A 196 -4.04 -1.44 18.28
CA LEU A 196 -4.59 -2.68 17.73
C LEU A 196 -3.75 -3.91 18.07
N LEU A 197 -2.43 -3.74 18.20
CA LEU A 197 -1.48 -4.77 18.59
C LEU A 197 -1.33 -4.89 20.12
N GLN A 198 -2.09 -4.12 20.90
CA GLN A 198 -2.02 -4.07 22.37
C GLN A 198 -0.61 -3.70 22.90
N LEU A 199 0.06 -2.80 22.19
CA LEU A 199 1.37 -2.25 22.54
C LEU A 199 1.22 -0.85 23.16
N ASP A 200 0.24 -0.69 24.06
CA ASP A 200 -0.12 0.62 24.65
C ASP A 200 0.99 1.20 25.53
N ASP A 201 1.81 0.34 26.13
CA ASP A 201 2.96 0.74 26.96
C ASP A 201 4.21 1.11 26.13
N TYR A 202 4.14 0.97 24.80
CA TYR A 202 5.27 1.32 23.95
C TYR A 202 5.42 2.83 23.83
N TYR A 203 6.53 3.35 24.37
CA TYR A 203 6.83 4.77 24.25
C TYR A 203 7.26 5.14 22.83
N TRP A 204 6.60 6.13 22.27
CA TRP A 204 6.96 6.73 20.98
C TRP A 204 6.76 8.25 21.05
N SER A 205 7.50 9.00 20.23
CA SER A 205 7.53 10.46 20.25
C SER A 205 7.01 11.09 18.96
N GLY A 206 5.95 10.55 18.40
CA GLY A 206 5.30 11.07 17.19
C GLY A 206 4.18 12.06 17.51
N LEU A 207 3.68 12.73 16.47
CA LEU A 207 2.61 13.74 16.58
C LEU A 207 1.21 13.16 16.33
N GLY A 208 1.11 11.92 15.84
CA GLY A 208 -0.18 11.28 15.54
C GLY A 208 -0.93 10.84 16.81
N GLN A 209 -2.21 10.58 16.65
CA GLN A 209 -3.08 10.08 17.68
C GLN A 209 -3.90 8.90 17.14
N SER A 210 -4.02 7.84 17.93
CA SER A 210 -4.80 6.66 17.54
C SER A 210 -6.26 7.04 17.21
N ILE A 211 -6.80 6.50 16.13
CA ILE A 211 -8.22 6.65 15.80
C ILE A 211 -9.14 5.90 16.78
N LEU A 212 -8.59 5.01 17.59
CA LEU A 212 -9.30 4.30 18.65
C LEU A 212 -9.42 5.12 19.92
N ASP A 213 -8.64 6.19 20.05
CA ASP A 213 -8.77 7.12 21.17
C ASP A 213 -10.07 7.92 21.05
N PRO A 214 -11.01 7.83 22.01
CA PRO A 214 -12.26 8.58 21.97
C PRO A 214 -12.07 10.10 21.97
N CYS A 215 -10.91 10.58 22.40
CA CYS A 215 -10.55 12.01 22.41
C CYS A 215 -9.98 12.48 21.06
N LYS A 216 -9.75 11.58 20.09
CA LYS A 216 -9.22 11.92 18.76
C LYS A 216 -10.15 12.90 18.05
N LYS A 217 -9.62 14.07 17.73
CA LYS A 217 -10.29 15.06 16.88
C LYS A 217 -10.09 14.72 15.42
N GLY A 218 -11.13 14.89 14.61
CA GLY A 218 -11.11 14.61 13.19
C GLY A 218 -10.44 15.74 12.40
N PHE A 219 -9.11 15.78 12.42
CA PHE A 219 -8.32 16.68 11.59
C PHE A 219 -7.03 16.00 11.12
N ALA A 220 -6.48 16.50 10.05
CA ALA A 220 -5.15 16.16 9.55
C ALA A 220 -4.39 17.41 9.14
N ILE A 221 -3.07 17.32 9.08
CA ILE A 221 -2.20 18.41 8.61
C ILE A 221 -1.56 17.95 7.31
N SER A 222 -1.73 18.74 6.24
CA SER A 222 -1.09 18.48 4.96
C SER A 222 0.41 18.79 5.01
N PRO A 223 1.21 18.30 4.03
CA PRO A 223 2.62 18.68 3.91
C PRO A 223 2.83 20.20 3.75
N GLN A 224 1.82 20.93 3.28
CA GLN A 224 1.82 22.39 3.16
C GLN A 224 1.41 23.08 4.47
N MET A 225 1.28 22.34 5.57
CA MET A 225 0.84 22.84 6.88
C MET A 225 -0.60 23.37 6.91
N GLU A 226 -1.43 22.90 6.00
CA GLU A 226 -2.86 23.20 6.00
C GLU A 226 -3.60 22.19 6.89
N VAL A 227 -4.58 22.66 7.66
CA VAL A 227 -5.45 21.82 8.48
C VAL A 227 -6.67 21.42 7.66
N VAL A 228 -6.91 20.12 7.58
CA VAL A 228 -8.05 19.52 6.86
C VAL A 228 -9.06 18.96 7.84
#